data_10f8f6600f9f100a4c206fa0ed2b558d
#
_entry.id   10f8f6600f9f100a4c206fa0ed2b558d
#
_cell.length_a   1.000
_cell.length_b   1.000
_cell.length_c   1.000
_cell.angle_alpha   90.00
_cell.angle_beta   90.00
_cell.angle_gamma   90.00
#
_symmetry.space_group_name_H-M   'P 1'
#
loop_
_entity.id
_entity.type
_entity.pdbx_description
1 polymer ?
#
loop_
_entity_poly.entity_id
_entity_poly.type
_entity_poly.pdbx_seq_one_letter_code
_entity_poly.pdbx_strand_id
1 'polypeptide(L)'
;MNKKPLEQIKNVTNITGYRQVSLWKREDLQHPQPDELAEEVPVALVYNGISHVVMMASPKDLEQFAVGFSLSEGIIEHRREIFGMDVVAVCNGLEVQIELSSRRFMGLKARRRALAGRTGCGVCGVEQLNDIGKPVQPLPFTQSFDLANLDQALAHLNDFQPVGRLTGCTHAAAWVRLTGELAGGFEDVGRHVALDKLLGRRAEVGVEILFAVSAATTLAVEVAERCNLTLVGFCKPGRATVYTHPQRLIAG
;
A
#
# COMPACT_ATOMS: atom_id res chain seq x y z
N MET A 1 17.95 -18.81 -25.64
CA MET A 1 17.40 -18.05 -24.48
C MET A 1 17.02 -19.06 -23.41
N ASN A 2 17.89 -19.30 -22.43
CA ASN A 2 17.65 -20.25 -21.35
C ASN A 2 16.74 -19.62 -20.31
N LYS A 3 15.49 -20.04 -20.27
CA LYS A 3 14.59 -19.78 -19.15
C LYS A 3 15.07 -20.62 -17.95
N LYS A 4 15.82 -20.03 -17.02
CA LYS A 4 15.98 -20.63 -15.70
C LYS A 4 14.64 -20.52 -14.96
N PRO A 5 14.09 -21.62 -14.45
CA PRO A 5 12.83 -21.58 -13.71
C PRO A 5 13.02 -20.85 -12.39
N LEU A 6 11.92 -20.27 -11.88
CA LEU A 6 11.74 -19.65 -10.56
C LEU A 6 11.86 -20.67 -9.40
N GLU A 7 12.83 -21.58 -9.45
CA GLU A 7 12.99 -22.69 -8.49
C GLU A 7 13.54 -22.30 -7.12
N GLN A 8 13.74 -21.00 -6.82
CA GLN A 8 14.40 -20.58 -5.57
C GLN A 8 13.50 -19.92 -4.52
N ILE A 9 12.17 -19.91 -4.68
CA ILE A 9 11.29 -19.46 -3.58
C ILE A 9 10.88 -20.66 -2.71
N LYS A 10 11.85 -21.41 -2.20
CA LYS A 10 11.58 -22.57 -1.31
C LYS A 10 11.61 -22.26 0.17
N ASN A 11 11.99 -21.05 0.59
CA ASN A 11 11.98 -20.65 1.98
C ASN A 11 11.46 -19.21 2.12
N VAL A 12 10.20 -19.06 2.50
CA VAL A 12 9.53 -17.78 2.78
C VAL A 12 10.17 -17.03 3.96
N THR A 13 11.11 -17.63 4.66
CA THR A 13 11.69 -17.10 5.91
C THR A 13 12.88 -16.14 5.73
N ASN A 14 13.38 -15.91 4.50
CA ASN A 14 14.55 -15.04 4.29
C ASN A 14 14.45 -14.20 3.02
N ILE A 15 13.31 -13.53 2.82
CA ILE A 15 13.08 -12.68 1.65
C ILE A 15 13.60 -11.28 1.95
N THR A 16 14.67 -10.86 1.24
CA THR A 16 15.27 -9.54 1.39
C THR A 16 14.47 -8.44 0.70
N GLY A 17 13.66 -8.79 -0.31
CA GLY A 17 12.93 -7.85 -1.15
C GLY A 17 13.78 -7.22 -2.27
N TYR A 18 15.03 -7.62 -2.37
CA TYR A 18 15.94 -7.26 -3.48
C TYR A 18 16.91 -8.39 -3.77
N ARG A 19 17.53 -8.37 -4.94
CA ARG A 19 18.59 -9.28 -5.35
C ARG A 19 19.71 -8.54 -6.04
N GLN A 20 20.92 -9.04 -5.83
CA GLN A 20 22.09 -8.56 -6.56
C GLN A 20 22.11 -9.12 -7.99
N VAL A 21 22.40 -8.25 -8.93
CA VAL A 21 22.53 -8.58 -10.36
C VAL A 21 23.74 -7.88 -10.93
N SER A 22 24.19 -8.32 -12.11
CA SER A 22 25.25 -7.63 -12.86
C SER A 22 24.60 -6.76 -13.94
N LEU A 23 24.85 -5.47 -13.90
CA LEU A 23 24.30 -4.46 -14.81
C LEU A 23 25.41 -3.66 -15.48
N TRP A 24 25.11 -3.14 -16.66
CA TRP A 24 26.00 -2.22 -17.36
C TRP A 24 25.60 -0.78 -17.06
N LYS A 25 26.54 0.02 -16.57
CA LYS A 25 26.34 1.46 -16.36
C LYS A 25 26.80 2.24 -17.60
N ARG A 26 26.23 3.41 -17.80
CA ARG A 26 26.54 4.26 -18.97
C ARG A 26 28.01 4.56 -19.12
N GLU A 27 28.72 4.63 -18.00
CA GLU A 27 30.15 4.94 -17.92
C GLU A 27 31.03 3.77 -18.38
N ASP A 28 30.53 2.53 -18.26
CA ASP A 28 31.22 1.31 -18.66
C ASP A 28 30.24 0.27 -19.20
N LEU A 29 30.08 0.24 -20.51
CA LEU A 29 29.23 -0.74 -21.20
C LEU A 29 29.97 -2.04 -21.55
N GLN A 30 31.26 -2.15 -21.23
CA GLN A 30 32.07 -3.34 -21.51
C GLN A 30 32.12 -4.28 -20.31
N HIS A 31 32.11 -3.74 -19.10
CA HIS A 31 32.24 -4.53 -17.88
C HIS A 31 30.99 -4.37 -17.00
N PRO A 32 30.19 -5.45 -16.80
CA PRO A 32 29.06 -5.41 -15.92
C PRO A 32 29.52 -5.24 -14.47
N GLN A 33 28.79 -4.38 -13.72
CA GLN A 33 29.03 -4.08 -12.32
C GLN A 33 27.89 -4.64 -11.46
N PRO A 34 28.16 -5.07 -10.23
CA PRO A 34 27.11 -5.50 -9.32
C PRO A 34 26.20 -4.32 -8.93
N ASP A 35 24.90 -4.59 -8.87
CA ASP A 35 23.90 -3.63 -8.42
C ASP A 35 22.69 -4.37 -7.79
N GLU A 36 21.86 -3.70 -7.03
CA GLU A 36 20.69 -4.27 -6.38
C GLU A 36 19.41 -3.88 -7.13
N LEU A 37 18.57 -4.88 -7.43
CA LEU A 37 17.24 -4.67 -7.99
C LEU A 37 16.17 -5.07 -6.97
N ALA A 38 15.16 -4.21 -6.79
CA ALA A 38 13.97 -4.55 -6.01
C ALA A 38 13.27 -5.78 -6.62
N GLU A 39 12.81 -6.68 -5.76
CA GLU A 39 12.00 -7.82 -6.19
C GLU A 39 10.54 -7.42 -6.28
N GLU A 40 9.95 -7.69 -7.44
CA GLU A 40 8.54 -7.54 -7.72
C GLU A 40 7.99 -8.89 -8.15
N VAL A 41 6.96 -9.38 -7.45
CA VAL A 41 6.35 -10.68 -7.70
C VAL A 41 4.83 -10.58 -7.79
N PRO A 42 4.17 -11.46 -8.58
CA PRO A 42 2.73 -11.61 -8.53
C PRO A 42 2.29 -12.17 -7.18
N VAL A 43 1.38 -11.49 -6.51
CA VAL A 43 0.78 -11.91 -5.23
C VAL A 43 -0.71 -12.05 -5.41
N ALA A 44 -1.23 -13.27 -5.23
CA ALA A 44 -2.66 -13.56 -5.25
C ALA A 44 -3.23 -13.49 -3.85
N LEU A 45 -4.31 -12.74 -3.65
CA LEU A 45 -5.12 -12.80 -2.44
C LEU A 45 -6.25 -13.82 -2.63
N VAL A 46 -6.23 -14.88 -1.81
CA VAL A 46 -7.13 -16.03 -1.92
C VAL A 46 -7.99 -16.12 -0.66
N TYR A 47 -9.29 -15.85 -0.78
CA TYR A 47 -10.22 -15.87 0.35
C TYR A 47 -11.01 -17.17 0.37
N ASN A 48 -10.87 -17.95 1.45
CA ASN A 48 -11.53 -19.26 1.64
C ASN A 48 -11.42 -20.15 0.38
N GLY A 49 -10.21 -20.22 -0.20
CA GLY A 49 -9.90 -21.02 -1.39
C GLY A 49 -10.32 -20.41 -2.73
N ILE A 50 -10.83 -19.16 -2.76
CA ILE A 50 -11.20 -18.47 -4.00
C ILE A 50 -10.24 -17.30 -4.24
N SER A 51 -9.49 -17.35 -5.34
CA SER A 51 -8.64 -16.24 -5.78
C SER A 51 -9.50 -15.01 -6.09
N HIS A 52 -9.15 -13.86 -5.54
CA HIS A 52 -9.90 -12.61 -5.68
C HIS A 52 -9.18 -11.63 -6.60
N VAL A 53 -7.91 -11.37 -6.34
CA VAL A 53 -7.09 -10.41 -7.08
C VAL A 53 -5.64 -10.90 -7.12
N VAL A 54 -4.92 -10.53 -8.18
CA VAL A 54 -3.46 -10.66 -8.27
C VAL A 54 -2.88 -9.27 -8.42
N MET A 55 -1.91 -8.93 -7.56
CA MET A 55 -1.21 -7.65 -7.61
C MET A 55 0.30 -7.87 -7.66
N MET A 56 1.00 -6.97 -8.34
CA MET A 56 2.47 -6.93 -8.30
C MET A 56 2.88 -6.23 -7.02
N ALA A 57 3.74 -6.87 -6.23
CA ALA A 57 4.16 -6.38 -4.92
C ALA A 57 5.59 -6.85 -4.59
N SER A 58 6.23 -6.15 -3.66
CA SER A 58 7.42 -6.69 -2.98
C SER A 58 7.03 -7.91 -2.16
N PRO A 59 7.85 -9.00 -2.14
CA PRO A 59 7.50 -10.24 -1.47
C PRO A 59 7.60 -10.20 0.07
N LYS A 60 7.55 -9.01 0.67
CA LYS A 60 7.65 -8.75 2.11
C LYS A 60 6.33 -8.25 2.67
N ASP A 61 6.10 -8.49 3.96
CA ASP A 61 4.95 -7.94 4.71
C ASP A 61 3.59 -8.22 4.04
N LEU A 62 3.44 -9.42 3.46
CA LEU A 62 2.26 -9.79 2.67
C LEU A 62 1.01 -10.02 3.52
N GLU A 63 1.18 -10.41 4.78
CA GLU A 63 0.05 -10.49 5.72
C GLU A 63 -0.54 -9.10 5.99
N GLN A 64 0.32 -8.09 6.20
CA GLN A 64 -0.09 -6.70 6.38
C GLN A 64 -0.77 -6.19 5.12
N PHE A 65 -0.21 -6.48 3.94
CA PHE A 65 -0.85 -6.15 2.67
C PHE A 65 -2.25 -6.75 2.57
N ALA A 66 -2.41 -8.04 2.85
CA ALA A 66 -3.70 -8.73 2.74
C ALA A 66 -4.75 -8.18 3.70
N VAL A 67 -4.37 -7.85 4.94
CA VAL A 67 -5.27 -7.20 5.91
C VAL A 67 -5.68 -5.81 5.43
N GLY A 68 -4.71 -4.99 5.02
CA GLY A 68 -4.98 -3.62 4.58
C GLY A 68 -5.84 -3.57 3.33
N PHE A 69 -5.53 -4.37 2.33
CA PHE A 69 -6.36 -4.53 1.13
C PHE A 69 -7.79 -4.97 1.49
N SER A 70 -7.92 -5.93 2.40
CA SER A 70 -9.25 -6.39 2.82
C SER A 70 -10.07 -5.32 3.51
N LEU A 71 -9.42 -4.40 4.26
CA LEU A 71 -10.05 -3.23 4.89
C LEU A 71 -10.40 -2.15 3.85
N SER A 72 -9.45 -1.77 3.00
CA SER A 72 -9.62 -0.70 2.01
C SER A 72 -10.71 -1.04 0.98
N GLU A 73 -10.79 -2.30 0.57
CA GLU A 73 -11.84 -2.81 -0.33
C GLU A 73 -13.16 -3.14 0.39
N GLY A 74 -13.23 -2.96 1.71
CA GLY A 74 -14.42 -3.26 2.52
C GLY A 74 -14.83 -4.73 2.47
N ILE A 75 -13.88 -5.63 2.26
CA ILE A 75 -14.07 -7.09 2.37
C ILE A 75 -14.31 -7.45 3.84
N ILE A 76 -13.55 -6.81 4.72
CA ILE A 76 -13.71 -6.86 6.17
C ILE A 76 -13.92 -5.45 6.73
N GLU A 77 -14.51 -5.36 7.93
CA GLU A 77 -14.60 -4.14 8.72
C GLU A 77 -13.56 -4.11 9.85
N HIS A 78 -13.14 -5.30 10.30
CA HIS A 78 -12.19 -5.46 11.40
C HIS A 78 -11.24 -6.62 11.14
N ARG A 79 -9.98 -6.49 11.57
CA ARG A 79 -8.96 -7.56 11.48
C ARG A 79 -9.41 -8.90 12.07
N ARG A 80 -10.22 -8.87 13.14
CA ARG A 80 -10.78 -10.07 13.81
C ARG A 80 -11.71 -10.92 12.94
N GLU A 81 -12.12 -10.45 11.78
CA GLU A 81 -12.94 -11.21 10.82
C GLU A 81 -12.09 -12.13 9.92
N ILE A 82 -10.77 -12.02 10.02
CA ILE A 82 -9.79 -12.97 9.44
C ILE A 82 -9.41 -13.97 10.54
N PHE A 83 -9.70 -15.24 10.34
CA PHE A 83 -9.46 -16.31 11.30
C PHE A 83 -8.10 -16.98 11.11
N GLY A 84 -7.60 -17.05 9.89
CA GLY A 84 -6.30 -17.59 9.53
C GLY A 84 -5.72 -16.90 8.33
N MET A 85 -4.39 -16.93 8.22
CA MET A 85 -3.67 -16.40 7.08
C MET A 85 -2.34 -17.12 6.92
N ASP A 86 -2.07 -17.60 5.69
CA ASP A 86 -0.82 -18.25 5.31
C ASP A 86 -0.28 -17.69 4.01
N VAL A 87 1.03 -17.50 3.93
CA VAL A 87 1.72 -17.12 2.70
C VAL A 87 2.36 -18.35 2.09
N VAL A 88 1.94 -18.71 0.88
CA VAL A 88 2.35 -19.93 0.18
C VAL A 88 3.03 -19.57 -1.14
N ALA A 89 4.19 -20.18 -1.40
CA ALA A 89 4.84 -20.08 -2.70
C ALA A 89 4.17 -21.01 -3.72
N VAL A 90 3.85 -20.47 -4.88
CA VAL A 90 3.30 -21.20 -6.03
C VAL A 90 4.18 -21.04 -7.25
N CYS A 91 3.91 -21.82 -8.33
CA CYS A 91 4.79 -21.84 -9.50
C CYS A 91 5.12 -20.47 -10.10
N ASN A 92 4.19 -19.51 -10.04
CA ASN A 92 4.31 -18.22 -10.72
C ASN A 92 4.21 -17.03 -9.77
N GLY A 93 4.42 -17.20 -8.46
CA GLY A 93 4.32 -16.10 -7.50
C GLY A 93 4.04 -16.56 -6.09
N LEU A 94 3.34 -15.73 -5.34
CA LEU A 94 2.94 -16.01 -3.96
C LEU A 94 1.41 -15.96 -3.84
N GLU A 95 0.87 -16.78 -2.96
CA GLU A 95 -0.53 -16.69 -2.55
C GLU A 95 -0.60 -16.33 -1.07
N VAL A 96 -1.43 -15.35 -0.73
CA VAL A 96 -1.87 -15.13 0.64
C VAL A 96 -3.24 -15.78 0.78
N GLN A 97 -3.26 -16.91 1.46
CA GLN A 97 -4.48 -17.68 1.74
C GLN A 97 -5.12 -17.13 3.01
N ILE A 98 -6.34 -16.63 2.90
CA ILE A 98 -7.03 -15.88 3.94
C ILE A 98 -8.33 -16.59 4.30
N GLU A 99 -8.50 -16.95 5.57
CA GLU A 99 -9.74 -17.51 6.09
C GLU A 99 -10.62 -16.40 6.67
N LEU A 100 -11.72 -16.10 5.99
CA LEU A 100 -12.72 -15.15 6.43
C LEU A 100 -13.86 -15.81 7.22
N SER A 101 -14.52 -15.02 8.06
CA SER A 101 -15.82 -15.38 8.61
C SER A 101 -16.81 -15.69 7.50
N SER A 102 -17.70 -16.68 7.74
CA SER A 102 -18.71 -17.11 6.76
C SER A 102 -19.55 -15.93 6.25
N ARG A 103 -19.89 -14.98 7.13
CA ARG A 103 -20.66 -13.77 6.77
C ARG A 103 -19.91 -12.93 5.73
N ARG A 104 -18.62 -12.65 5.95
CA ARG A 104 -17.80 -11.82 5.04
C ARG A 104 -17.56 -12.52 3.72
N PHE A 105 -17.29 -13.81 3.76
CA PHE A 105 -17.10 -14.60 2.57
C PHE A 105 -18.36 -14.68 1.68
N MET A 106 -19.55 -14.81 2.28
CA MET A 106 -20.80 -14.76 1.53
C MET A 106 -21.02 -13.39 0.88
N GLY A 107 -20.69 -12.29 1.57
CA GLY A 107 -20.71 -10.94 1.00
C GLY A 107 -19.76 -10.79 -0.19
N LEU A 108 -18.53 -11.31 -0.08
CA LEU A 108 -17.56 -11.31 -1.17
C LEU A 108 -18.05 -12.10 -2.38
N LYS A 109 -18.63 -13.31 -2.16
CA LYS A 109 -19.25 -14.10 -3.23
C LYS A 109 -20.39 -13.38 -3.93
N ALA A 110 -21.24 -12.68 -3.18
CA ALA A 110 -22.36 -11.92 -3.73
C ALA A 110 -21.86 -10.78 -4.65
N ARG A 111 -20.84 -10.04 -4.22
CA ARG A 111 -20.18 -9.01 -5.07
C ARG A 111 -19.63 -9.65 -6.35
N ARG A 112 -18.86 -10.73 -6.27
CA ARG A 112 -18.31 -11.42 -7.45
C ARG A 112 -19.38 -11.91 -8.42
N ARG A 113 -20.53 -12.40 -7.97
CA ARG A 113 -21.64 -12.82 -8.84
C ARG A 113 -22.26 -11.64 -9.57
N ALA A 114 -22.40 -10.50 -8.91
CA ALA A 114 -22.87 -9.26 -9.55
C ALA A 114 -21.93 -8.83 -10.69
N LEU A 115 -20.64 -9.18 -10.61
CA LEU A 115 -19.60 -8.88 -11.59
C LEU A 115 -19.57 -9.88 -12.76
N ALA A 116 -19.67 -11.19 -12.47
CA ALA A 116 -19.62 -12.25 -13.48
C ALA A 116 -20.77 -12.16 -14.51
N GLY A 117 -21.85 -11.44 -14.19
CA GLY A 117 -22.94 -11.12 -15.12
C GLY A 117 -22.64 -10.01 -16.13
N ARG A 118 -21.47 -9.38 -16.05
CA ARG A 118 -21.07 -8.26 -16.92
C ARG A 118 -19.66 -8.50 -17.44
N THR A 119 -19.57 -8.93 -18.71
CA THR A 119 -18.29 -9.14 -19.41
C THR A 119 -17.56 -7.80 -19.56
N GLY A 120 -16.51 -7.59 -18.77
CA GLY A 120 -15.58 -6.47 -18.87
C GLY A 120 -14.25 -6.84 -18.26
N CYS A 121 -13.18 -6.52 -18.95
CA CYS A 121 -11.78 -6.73 -18.59
C CYS A 121 -11.52 -6.45 -17.11
N GLY A 122 -11.08 -7.47 -16.33
CA GLY A 122 -10.71 -7.38 -14.91
C GLY A 122 -9.45 -6.57 -14.70
N VAL A 123 -9.54 -5.24 -14.79
CA VAL A 123 -8.48 -4.31 -14.46
C VAL A 123 -8.88 -3.50 -13.24
N CYS A 124 -8.15 -3.69 -12.17
CA CYS A 124 -8.05 -2.84 -10.98
C CYS A 124 -9.32 -2.15 -10.45
N GLY A 125 -9.96 -2.79 -9.53
CA GLY A 125 -10.38 -2.24 -8.23
C GLY A 125 -11.69 -1.51 -8.13
N VAL A 126 -12.22 -0.75 -9.07
CA VAL A 126 -13.53 -0.08 -8.95
C VAL A 126 -14.41 -0.42 -10.14
N GLU A 127 -15.43 -1.23 -9.88
CA GLU A 127 -16.19 -1.86 -10.96
C GLU A 127 -17.41 -1.08 -11.44
N GLN A 128 -17.78 -0.02 -10.72
CA GLN A 128 -18.83 0.92 -11.16
C GLN A 128 -18.39 2.35 -10.85
N LEU A 129 -18.64 3.26 -11.79
CA LEU A 129 -18.50 4.70 -11.55
C LEU A 129 -19.27 5.15 -10.28
N ASN A 130 -20.37 4.47 -9.97
CA ASN A 130 -21.15 4.70 -8.76
C ASN A 130 -20.43 4.31 -7.45
N ASP A 131 -19.41 3.44 -7.51
CA ASP A 131 -18.60 3.05 -6.34
C ASP A 131 -17.56 4.12 -5.97
N ILE A 132 -17.16 4.94 -6.94
CA ILE A 132 -16.29 6.10 -6.71
C ILE A 132 -16.98 7.16 -5.83
N GLY A 133 -18.32 7.16 -5.81
CA GLY A 133 -19.14 8.13 -5.09
C GLY A 133 -19.73 7.62 -3.77
N LYS A 134 -19.27 6.49 -3.21
CA LYS A 134 -19.80 6.02 -1.92
C LYS A 134 -19.73 7.13 -0.87
N PRO A 135 -20.82 7.37 -0.11
CA PRO A 135 -20.81 8.36 0.95
C PRO A 135 -19.73 7.98 1.97
N VAL A 136 -18.73 8.81 2.10
CA VAL A 136 -17.71 8.70 3.15
C VAL A 136 -18.24 9.46 4.34
N GLN A 137 -18.15 8.85 5.54
CA GLN A 137 -18.50 9.55 6.78
C GLN A 137 -17.51 10.70 6.99
N PRO A 138 -17.98 11.93 7.20
CA PRO A 138 -17.09 13.05 7.47
C PRO A 138 -16.26 12.81 8.74
N LEU A 139 -14.98 13.06 8.66
CA LEU A 139 -14.07 12.96 9.79
C LEU A 139 -14.29 14.11 10.77
N PRO A 140 -14.12 13.88 12.08
CA PRO A 140 -14.18 14.93 13.07
C PRO A 140 -12.96 15.85 12.96
N PHE A 141 -13.01 17.02 13.65
CA PHE A 141 -11.87 17.93 13.79
C PHE A 141 -11.29 17.79 15.21
N THR A 142 -10.61 16.68 15.48
CA THR A 142 -10.09 16.35 16.83
C THR A 142 -8.57 16.47 16.94
N GLN A 143 -7.87 16.54 15.80
CA GLN A 143 -6.42 16.55 15.75
C GLN A 143 -5.89 17.88 15.20
N SER A 144 -4.74 18.31 15.70
CA SER A 144 -3.97 19.43 15.14
C SER A 144 -2.52 19.01 14.98
N PHE A 145 -1.90 19.38 13.88
CA PHE A 145 -0.50 19.05 13.56
C PHE A 145 0.31 20.32 13.31
N ASP A 146 1.42 20.47 14.01
CA ASP A 146 2.37 21.54 13.77
C ASP A 146 3.25 21.19 12.56
N LEU A 147 3.21 22.04 11.53
CA LEU A 147 3.99 21.82 10.30
C LEU A 147 5.51 21.84 10.54
N ALA A 148 5.99 22.45 11.62
CA ALA A 148 7.39 22.33 12.01
C ALA A 148 7.83 20.88 12.26
N ASN A 149 6.91 20.01 12.67
CA ASN A 149 7.15 18.58 12.89
C ASN A 149 7.22 17.78 11.58
N LEU A 150 6.75 18.34 10.45
CA LEU A 150 6.73 17.62 9.17
C LEU A 150 8.14 17.36 8.64
N ASP A 151 9.04 18.33 8.78
CA ASP A 151 10.41 18.21 8.29
C ASP A 151 11.16 17.08 9.01
N GLN A 152 10.94 16.93 10.31
CA GLN A 152 11.47 15.80 11.10
C GLN A 152 10.93 14.47 10.58
N ALA A 153 9.63 14.37 10.36
CA ALA A 153 9.01 13.15 9.83
C ALA A 153 9.58 12.78 8.44
N LEU A 154 9.73 13.76 7.55
CA LEU A 154 10.27 13.56 6.22
C LEU A 154 11.74 13.12 6.25
N ALA A 155 12.55 13.63 7.16
CA ALA A 155 13.95 13.26 7.30
C ALA A 155 14.13 11.78 7.65
N HIS A 156 13.19 11.21 8.41
CA HIS A 156 13.23 9.80 8.85
C HIS A 156 12.39 8.84 7.98
N LEU A 157 11.71 9.32 6.95
CA LEU A 157 10.88 8.46 6.09
C LEU A 157 11.70 7.35 5.42
N ASN A 158 12.93 7.66 5.01
CA ASN A 158 13.85 6.70 4.39
C ASN A 158 14.28 5.55 5.32
N ASP A 159 14.10 5.66 6.64
CA ASP A 159 14.41 4.59 7.58
C ASP A 159 13.46 3.39 7.40
N PHE A 160 12.28 3.64 6.83
CA PHE A 160 11.31 2.62 6.47
C PHE A 160 11.44 2.13 5.02
N GLN A 161 12.50 2.53 4.30
CA GLN A 161 12.76 2.14 2.91
C GLN A 161 14.12 1.43 2.76
N PRO A 162 14.39 0.33 3.46
CA PRO A 162 15.66 -0.38 3.33
C PRO A 162 15.93 -0.88 1.89
N VAL A 163 14.91 -1.35 1.17
CA VAL A 163 15.04 -1.72 -0.24
C VAL A 163 15.13 -0.47 -1.12
N GLY A 164 14.33 0.54 -0.85
CA GLY A 164 14.35 1.81 -1.58
C GLY A 164 15.69 2.53 -1.52
N ARG A 165 16.37 2.49 -0.38
CA ARG A 165 17.72 3.07 -0.22
C ARG A 165 18.76 2.39 -1.10
N LEU A 166 18.61 1.09 -1.36
CA LEU A 166 19.54 0.31 -2.19
C LEU A 166 19.21 0.43 -3.68
N THR A 167 17.92 0.42 -4.01
CA THR A 167 17.46 0.22 -5.39
C THR A 167 16.83 1.47 -6.02
N GLY A 168 16.41 2.45 -5.21
CA GLY A 168 15.67 3.61 -5.67
C GLY A 168 14.25 3.30 -6.21
N CYS A 169 13.74 2.09 -6.01
CA CYS A 169 12.58 1.54 -6.74
C CYS A 169 11.37 1.25 -5.85
N THR A 170 11.26 1.85 -4.65
CA THR A 170 10.12 1.64 -3.77
C THR A 170 9.44 2.95 -3.39
N HIS A 171 8.17 2.82 -3.00
CA HIS A 171 7.37 3.85 -2.36
C HIS A 171 7.23 3.51 -0.87
N ALA A 172 7.04 4.52 -0.02
CA ALA A 172 6.78 4.33 1.40
C ALA A 172 5.46 4.95 1.84
N ALA A 173 4.85 4.32 2.84
CA ALA A 173 3.77 4.89 3.63
C ALA A 173 4.13 4.76 5.12
N ALA A 174 3.95 5.82 5.90
CA ALA A 174 4.31 5.86 7.31
C ALA A 174 3.25 6.57 8.16
N TRP A 175 3.13 6.15 9.42
CA TRP A 175 2.34 6.82 10.44
C TRP A 175 3.19 7.86 11.15
N VAL A 176 2.70 9.10 11.14
CA VAL A 176 3.33 10.23 11.84
C VAL A 176 2.50 10.55 13.09
N ARG A 177 3.15 10.61 14.24
CA ARG A 177 2.55 11.16 15.46
C ARG A 177 2.44 12.68 15.35
N LEU A 178 1.58 13.28 16.16
CA LEU A 178 1.45 14.76 16.19
C LEU A 178 2.77 15.45 16.58
N THR A 179 3.68 14.73 17.21
CA THR A 179 5.04 15.19 17.56
C THR A 179 6.05 15.16 16.41
N GLY A 180 5.66 14.65 15.22
CA GLY A 180 6.58 14.44 14.10
C GLY A 180 7.33 13.10 14.12
N GLU A 181 7.21 12.32 15.18
CA GLU A 181 7.82 10.98 15.28
C GLU A 181 7.11 10.00 14.33
N LEU A 182 7.88 9.20 13.58
CA LEU A 182 7.33 8.12 12.78
C LEU A 182 7.07 6.89 13.67
N ALA A 183 5.80 6.52 13.78
CA ALA A 183 5.37 5.40 14.62
C ALA A 183 5.38 4.04 13.91
N GLY A 184 5.78 4.01 12.65
CA GLY A 184 5.89 2.83 11.81
C GLY A 184 5.70 3.17 10.34
N GLY A 185 6.21 2.31 9.46
CA GLY A 185 6.11 2.50 8.02
C GLY A 185 6.39 1.22 7.27
N PHE A 186 5.98 1.20 6.01
CA PHE A 186 6.19 0.10 5.08
C PHE A 186 6.58 0.64 3.72
N GLU A 187 7.37 -0.15 3.01
CA GLU A 187 7.72 0.10 1.62
C GLU A 187 7.17 -0.98 0.70
N ASP A 188 6.95 -0.60 -0.55
CA ASP A 188 6.63 -1.53 -1.63
C ASP A 188 6.98 -0.90 -2.98
N VAL A 189 7.15 -1.74 -4.01
CA VAL A 189 7.28 -1.29 -5.41
C VAL A 189 5.99 -0.62 -5.90
N GLY A 190 4.84 -0.99 -5.33
CA GLY A 190 3.53 -0.40 -5.58
C GLY A 190 3.11 0.57 -4.47
N ARG A 191 2.86 1.85 -4.81
CA ARG A 191 2.42 2.86 -3.82
C ARG A 191 1.14 2.48 -3.06
N HIS A 192 0.18 1.83 -3.75
CA HIS A 192 -1.06 1.36 -3.13
C HIS A 192 -0.81 0.23 -2.15
N VAL A 193 0.08 -0.71 -2.53
CA VAL A 193 0.47 -1.83 -1.66
C VAL A 193 1.21 -1.34 -0.42
N ALA A 194 2.10 -0.34 -0.53
CA ALA A 194 2.77 0.27 0.62
C ALA A 194 1.75 0.87 1.61
N LEU A 195 0.71 1.55 1.10
CA LEU A 195 -0.37 2.09 1.93
C LEU A 195 -1.22 0.98 2.56
N ASP A 196 -1.58 -0.05 1.81
CA ASP A 196 -2.34 -1.19 2.34
C ASP A 196 -1.54 -1.91 3.44
N LYS A 197 -0.23 -2.13 3.28
CA LYS A 197 0.62 -2.69 4.34
C LYS A 197 0.54 -1.87 5.63
N LEU A 198 0.59 -0.55 5.51
CA LEU A 198 0.48 0.35 6.65
C LEU A 198 -0.89 0.24 7.34
N LEU A 199 -1.99 0.27 6.56
CA LEU A 199 -3.35 0.11 7.07
C LEU A 199 -3.54 -1.26 7.74
N GLY A 200 -3.00 -2.32 7.13
CA GLY A 200 -3.07 -3.67 7.67
C GLY A 200 -2.35 -3.86 9.00
N ARG A 201 -1.27 -3.14 9.22
CA ARG A 201 -0.54 -3.15 10.50
C ARG A 201 -1.29 -2.44 11.61
N ARG A 202 -1.92 -1.31 11.32
CA ARG A 202 -2.58 -0.49 12.34
C ARG A 202 -4.07 -0.73 12.45
N ALA A 203 -4.74 -1.02 11.33
CA ALA A 203 -6.18 -1.22 11.26
C ALA A 203 -6.99 -0.12 11.99
N GLU A 204 -6.40 1.07 12.10
CA GLU A 204 -7.03 2.23 12.72
C GLU A 204 -7.85 2.98 11.68
N VAL A 205 -9.03 3.42 12.08
CA VAL A 205 -9.92 4.28 11.29
C VAL A 205 -9.84 5.72 11.79
N GLY A 206 -10.20 6.68 10.95
CA GLY A 206 -10.30 8.08 11.36
C GLY A 206 -8.99 8.86 11.25
N VAL A 207 -8.19 8.61 10.20
CA VAL A 207 -7.04 9.45 9.85
C VAL A 207 -7.54 10.79 9.35
N GLU A 208 -7.28 11.85 10.09
CA GLU A 208 -7.80 13.19 9.79
C GLU A 208 -6.88 14.02 8.89
N ILE A 209 -5.58 13.68 8.81
CA ILE A 209 -4.56 14.44 8.07
C ILE A 209 -3.73 13.48 7.23
N LEU A 210 -3.60 13.77 5.94
CA LEU A 210 -2.78 13.02 4.98
C LEU A 210 -1.73 13.92 4.35
N PHE A 211 -0.46 13.55 4.51
CA PHE A 211 0.67 14.19 3.85
C PHE A 211 1.14 13.36 2.66
N ALA A 212 1.32 13.99 1.51
CA ALA A 212 1.81 13.37 0.29
C ALA A 212 3.06 14.09 -0.24
N VAL A 213 4.06 13.33 -0.67
CA VAL A 213 5.30 13.89 -1.26
C VAL A 213 5.02 14.52 -2.63
N SER A 214 4.05 13.98 -3.39
CA SER A 214 3.65 14.51 -4.70
C SER A 214 2.36 15.34 -4.64
N ALA A 215 1.93 15.84 -5.80
CA ALA A 215 0.70 16.62 -5.95
C ALA A 215 -0.55 15.76 -5.72
N ALA A 216 -1.62 16.39 -5.26
CA ALA A 216 -2.94 15.83 -5.28
C ALA A 216 -3.60 15.98 -6.66
N THR A 217 -4.48 15.03 -7.01
CA THR A 217 -5.36 15.17 -8.18
C THR A 217 -6.66 15.88 -7.80
N THR A 218 -7.41 16.36 -8.80
CA THR A 218 -8.74 16.98 -8.56
C THR A 218 -9.68 16.05 -7.81
N LEU A 219 -9.75 14.78 -8.21
CA LEU A 219 -10.56 13.79 -7.51
C LEU A 219 -10.12 13.58 -6.05
N ALA A 220 -8.82 13.56 -5.78
CA ALA A 220 -8.31 13.43 -4.41
C ALA A 220 -8.74 14.63 -3.54
N VAL A 221 -8.70 15.85 -4.09
CA VAL A 221 -9.17 17.07 -3.42
C VAL A 221 -10.68 17.01 -3.16
N GLU A 222 -11.48 16.65 -4.16
CA GLU A 222 -12.94 16.51 -4.04
C GLU A 222 -13.35 15.47 -2.98
N VAL A 223 -12.64 14.33 -2.92
CA VAL A 223 -12.89 13.30 -1.91
C VAL A 223 -12.49 13.80 -0.53
N ALA A 224 -11.33 14.43 -0.41
CA ALA A 224 -10.84 14.99 0.86
C ALA A 224 -11.80 16.07 1.42
N GLU A 225 -12.32 16.94 0.58
CA GLU A 225 -13.33 17.94 0.96
C GLU A 225 -14.60 17.26 1.51
N ARG A 226 -15.13 16.26 0.80
CA ARG A 226 -16.37 15.58 1.21
C ARG A 226 -16.23 14.81 2.52
N CYS A 227 -15.05 14.30 2.84
CA CYS A 227 -14.82 13.52 4.06
C CYS A 227 -14.14 14.30 5.18
N ASN A 228 -13.99 15.63 5.04
CA ASN A 228 -13.26 16.48 5.98
C ASN A 228 -11.82 16.01 6.26
N LEU A 229 -11.12 15.44 5.27
CA LEU A 229 -9.72 15.05 5.37
C LEU A 229 -8.83 16.28 5.07
N THR A 230 -7.91 16.61 5.95
CA THR A 230 -6.85 17.57 5.64
C THR A 230 -5.85 16.92 4.70
N LEU A 231 -5.80 17.39 3.45
CA LEU A 231 -4.90 16.89 2.41
C LEU A 231 -3.78 17.90 2.15
N VAL A 232 -2.55 17.44 2.33
CA VAL A 232 -1.33 18.21 2.12
C VAL A 232 -0.45 17.48 1.11
N GLY A 233 0.02 18.20 0.09
CA GLY A 233 0.92 17.63 -0.91
C GLY A 233 2.17 18.47 -1.14
N PHE A 234 3.02 18.02 -2.07
CA PHE A 234 4.35 18.57 -2.30
C PHE A 234 5.20 18.69 -1.04
N CYS A 235 5.02 17.75 -0.09
CA CYS A 235 5.73 17.73 1.17
C CYS A 235 7.23 17.49 0.93
N LYS A 236 8.03 18.49 1.21
CA LYS A 236 9.50 18.49 1.18
C LYS A 236 10.00 19.34 2.35
N PRO A 237 11.24 19.19 2.80
CA PRO A 237 11.79 20.05 3.85
C PRO A 237 11.55 21.54 3.56
N GLY A 238 10.92 22.24 4.48
CA GLY A 238 10.56 23.65 4.38
C GLY A 238 9.44 23.99 3.40
N ARG A 239 8.73 22.99 2.84
CA ARG A 239 7.67 23.22 1.85
C ARG A 239 6.54 22.20 1.98
N ALA A 240 5.30 22.72 1.99
CA ALA A 240 4.09 21.93 1.87
C ALA A 240 2.99 22.75 1.18
N THR A 241 2.07 22.09 0.49
CA THR A 241 0.90 22.74 -0.13
C THR A 241 -0.36 22.12 0.46
N VAL A 242 -1.14 22.94 1.16
CA VAL A 242 -2.41 22.51 1.77
C VAL A 242 -3.52 22.65 0.75
N TYR A 243 -4.22 21.55 0.44
CA TYR A 243 -5.32 21.51 -0.51
C TYR A 243 -6.68 21.66 0.16
N THR A 244 -6.86 21.05 1.35
CA THR A 244 -8.15 21.00 2.04
C THR A 244 -7.98 21.17 3.55
N HIS A 245 -8.99 21.74 4.20
CA HIS A 245 -9.16 21.79 5.66
C HIS A 245 -7.91 22.23 6.45
N PRO A 246 -7.38 23.45 6.23
CA PRO A 246 -6.16 23.93 6.91
C PRO A 246 -6.33 24.11 8.43
N GLN A 247 -7.55 24.04 8.96
CA GLN A 247 -7.86 24.29 10.38
C GLN A 247 -7.15 23.31 11.33
N ARG A 248 -6.71 22.14 10.83
CA ARG A 248 -5.94 21.18 11.63
C ARG A 248 -4.44 21.45 11.62
N LEU A 249 -3.98 22.43 10.87
CA LEU A 249 -2.55 22.71 10.74
C LEU A 249 -2.20 23.98 11.51
N ILE A 250 -1.09 23.89 12.24
CA ILE A 250 -0.47 25.02 12.92
C ILE A 250 0.76 25.37 12.09
N ALA A 251 0.84 26.63 11.63
CA ALA A 251 2.05 27.15 11.00
C ALA A 251 3.10 27.38 12.09
N GLY A 252 4.23 26.69 11.99
CA GLY A 252 5.36 26.88 12.89
C GLY A 252 6.04 28.22 12.68
#